data_e518fa351d6e16bf4d5558c1553da9ab
#
_entry.id   e518fa351d6e16bf4d5558c1553da9ab
#
_cell.length_a   1.000
_cell.length_b   1.000
_cell.length_c   1.000
_cell.angle_alpha   90.00
_cell.angle_beta   90.00
_cell.angle_gamma   90.00
#
_symmetry.space_group_name_H-M   'P 1'
#
loop_
_entity.id
_entity.type
_entity.pdbx_description
1 polymer ?
#
loop_
_entity_poly.entity_id
_entity_poly.type
_entity_poly.pdbx_seq_one_letter_code
_entity_poly.pdbx_strand_id
1 'polypeptide(L)'
;FGRENYGLYKEELALCETTITVPTNQDYPILNLSHAVGIVLYEINRKVKIKGPKRRKAVSQEEFERLLERIMNMLEDSSYPKRKLARSKTTLRRLISRGNPDEGEYENLMGIFKAIKEGKR
;
A
#
# COMPACT_ATOMS: atom_id res chain seq x y z
N PHE A 1 -5.31 -9.89 8.48
CA PHE A 1 -5.58 -11.34 8.51
C PHE A 1 -7.01 -11.60 8.08
N GLY A 2 -7.22 -12.69 7.35
CA GLY A 2 -8.55 -13.09 6.90
C GLY A 2 -9.24 -14.09 7.84
N ARG A 3 -10.32 -14.68 7.34
CA ARG A 3 -11.10 -15.71 8.04
C ARG A 3 -10.34 -17.04 8.07
N GLU A 4 -10.57 -17.84 9.08
CA GLU A 4 -9.85 -19.11 9.27
C GLU A 4 -10.07 -20.09 8.10
N ASN A 5 -11.28 -20.14 7.54
CA ASN A 5 -11.63 -21.11 6.50
C ASN A 5 -11.36 -20.62 5.07
N TYR A 6 -11.38 -19.30 4.81
CA TYR A 6 -11.35 -18.73 3.45
C TYR A 6 -10.30 -17.64 3.25
N GLY A 7 -9.64 -17.18 4.32
CA GLY A 7 -8.70 -16.09 4.25
C GLY A 7 -9.35 -14.74 3.89
N LEU A 8 -8.66 -13.95 3.10
CA LEU A 8 -9.14 -12.66 2.57
C LEU A 8 -9.69 -12.86 1.15
N TYR A 9 -10.85 -12.26 0.87
CA TYR A 9 -11.37 -12.20 -0.49
C TYR A 9 -10.54 -11.26 -1.38
N LYS A 10 -10.73 -11.37 -2.71
CA LYS A 10 -9.98 -10.57 -3.69
C LYS A 10 -10.17 -9.07 -3.48
N GLU A 11 -11.37 -8.66 -3.13
CA GLU A 11 -11.74 -7.27 -2.85
C GLU A 11 -11.03 -6.75 -1.60
N GLU A 12 -10.93 -7.56 -0.56
CA GLU A 12 -10.20 -7.25 0.68
C GLU A 12 -8.69 -7.21 0.44
N LEU A 13 -8.16 -8.14 -0.37
CA LEU A 13 -6.74 -8.14 -0.78
C LEU A 13 -6.38 -6.90 -1.61
N ALA A 14 -7.31 -6.38 -2.40
CA ALA A 14 -7.10 -5.17 -3.19
C ALA A 14 -6.91 -3.92 -2.32
N LEU A 15 -7.44 -3.93 -1.10
CA LEU A 15 -7.25 -2.85 -0.10
C LEU A 15 -5.91 -2.97 0.64
N CYS A 16 -5.28 -4.15 0.59
CA CYS A 16 -4.00 -4.37 1.26
C CYS A 16 -2.85 -3.75 0.46
N GLU A 17 -2.01 -2.99 1.12
CA GLU A 17 -0.80 -2.39 0.53
C GLU A 17 0.27 -3.44 0.23
N THR A 18 0.36 -4.44 1.08
CA THR A 18 1.32 -5.55 0.97
C THR A 18 0.68 -6.84 1.42
N THR A 19 0.99 -7.92 0.72
CA THR A 19 0.61 -9.28 1.11
C THR A 19 1.87 -10.04 1.51
N ILE A 20 1.82 -10.71 2.63
CA ILE A 20 2.90 -11.57 3.12
C ILE A 20 2.40 -13.01 3.21
N THR A 21 3.30 -13.94 2.99
CA THR A 21 3.04 -15.38 3.13
C THR A 21 4.02 -15.97 4.12
N VAL A 22 3.52 -16.75 5.08
CA VAL A 22 4.37 -17.55 5.95
C VAL A 22 4.67 -18.86 5.23
N PRO A 23 5.95 -19.16 4.90
CA PRO A 23 6.29 -20.42 4.26
C PRO A 23 5.96 -21.59 5.18
N THR A 24 5.26 -22.57 4.66
CA THR A 24 4.90 -23.82 5.35
C THR A 24 5.37 -25.02 4.55
N ASN A 25 5.28 -26.23 5.13
CA ASN A 25 5.59 -27.46 4.40
C ASN A 25 4.57 -27.67 3.26
N GLN A 26 5.05 -28.17 2.11
CA GLN A 26 4.21 -28.49 0.95
C GLN A 26 3.15 -29.54 1.26
N ASP A 27 3.45 -30.49 2.14
CA ASP A 27 2.51 -31.53 2.56
C ASP A 27 1.41 -31.01 3.48
N TYR A 28 1.63 -29.86 4.14
CA TYR A 28 0.65 -29.22 5.02
C TYR A 28 0.73 -27.69 4.91
N PRO A 29 0.19 -27.11 3.82
CA PRO A 29 0.36 -25.70 3.49
C PRO A 29 -0.52 -24.75 4.31
N ILE A 30 -1.47 -25.30 5.09
CA ILE A 30 -2.44 -24.48 5.84
C ILE A 30 -1.94 -24.26 7.27
N LEU A 31 -1.79 -23.00 7.64
CA LEU A 31 -1.44 -22.59 8.99
C LEU A 31 -2.71 -22.10 9.71
N ASN A 32 -2.90 -22.56 10.95
CA ASN A 32 -3.95 -22.02 11.80
C ASN A 32 -3.78 -20.50 11.95
N LEU A 33 -4.87 -19.73 11.92
CA LEU A 33 -4.86 -18.28 11.96
C LEU A 33 -4.09 -17.73 13.17
N SER A 34 -4.27 -18.30 14.34
CA SER A 34 -3.57 -17.87 15.57
C SER A 34 -2.06 -18.09 15.48
N HIS A 35 -1.60 -19.18 14.86
CA HIS A 35 -0.19 -19.43 14.60
C HIS A 35 0.37 -18.45 13.57
N ALA A 36 -0.36 -18.16 12.50
CA ALA A 36 0.05 -17.17 11.50
C ALA A 36 0.21 -15.78 12.13
N VAL A 37 -0.74 -15.36 12.96
CA VAL A 37 -0.66 -14.09 13.70
C VAL A 37 0.55 -14.07 14.63
N GLY A 38 0.77 -15.13 15.39
CA GLY A 38 1.91 -15.24 16.32
C GLY A 38 3.25 -15.13 15.59
N ILE A 39 3.44 -15.83 14.47
CA ILE A 39 4.67 -15.80 13.66
C ILE A 39 4.91 -14.39 13.09
N VAL A 40 3.89 -13.77 12.53
CA VAL A 40 4.01 -12.42 11.94
C VAL A 40 4.37 -11.39 13.01
N LEU A 41 3.71 -11.41 14.16
CA LEU A 41 4.00 -10.50 15.27
C LEU A 41 5.41 -10.73 15.84
N TYR A 42 5.85 -11.99 15.92
CA TYR A 42 7.20 -12.33 16.35
C TYR A 42 8.26 -11.76 15.39
N GLU A 43 8.08 -11.95 14.08
CA GLU A 43 9.02 -11.42 13.08
C GLU A 43 9.05 -9.90 13.04
N ILE A 44 7.91 -9.24 13.19
CA ILE A 44 7.84 -7.78 13.32
C ILE A 44 8.63 -7.33 14.54
N ASN A 45 8.39 -7.91 15.70
CA ASN A 45 9.09 -7.52 16.95
C ASN A 45 10.58 -7.82 16.89
N ARG A 46 10.98 -8.93 16.27
CA ARG A 46 12.39 -9.28 16.11
C ARG A 46 13.16 -8.26 15.27
N LYS A 47 12.52 -7.71 14.22
CA LYS A 47 13.14 -6.73 13.30
C LYS A 47 13.13 -5.31 13.83
N VAL A 48 12.16 -4.93 14.65
CA VAL A 48 12.05 -3.57 15.21
C VAL A 48 13.24 -3.17 16.12
N LYS A 49 14.03 -4.13 16.63
CA LYS A 49 15.23 -3.85 17.42
C LYS A 49 16.43 -3.32 16.63
N ILE A 50 16.36 -3.26 15.31
CA ILE A 50 17.41 -2.64 14.50
C ILE A 50 17.17 -1.13 14.50
N LYS A 51 17.99 -0.38 15.26
CA LYS A 51 18.07 1.09 15.13
C LYS A 51 18.58 1.42 13.73
N GLY A 52 17.66 1.52 12.78
CA GLY A 52 17.93 2.08 11.48
C GLY A 52 18.22 3.59 11.56
N PRO A 53 18.74 4.21 10.50
CA PRO A 53 18.91 5.66 10.44
C PRO A 53 17.61 6.35 10.81
N LYS A 54 17.69 7.55 11.46
CA LYS A 54 16.50 8.33 11.86
C LYS A 54 15.53 8.37 10.67
N ARG A 55 14.45 7.61 10.75
CA ARG A 55 13.41 7.65 9.73
C ARG A 55 12.82 9.04 9.74
N ARG A 56 12.84 9.71 8.59
CA ARG A 56 11.99 10.86 8.36
C ARG A 56 10.56 10.43 8.66
N LYS A 57 9.75 11.37 9.11
CA LYS A 57 8.35 11.07 9.43
C LYS A 57 7.65 10.56 8.17
N ALA A 58 7.14 9.35 8.23
CA ALA A 58 6.38 8.77 7.14
C ALA A 58 5.07 9.55 6.96
N VAL A 59 4.61 9.61 5.75
CA VAL A 59 3.29 10.18 5.39
C VAL A 59 2.20 9.47 6.18
N SER A 60 1.27 10.25 6.73
CA SER A 60 0.10 9.72 7.42
C SER A 60 -0.83 8.99 6.43
N GLN A 61 -1.68 8.11 6.95
CA GLN A 61 -2.65 7.41 6.11
C GLN A 61 -3.59 8.40 5.37
N GLU A 62 -3.93 9.50 6.01
CA GLU A 62 -4.78 10.53 5.41
C GLU A 62 -4.09 11.24 4.23
N GLU A 63 -2.83 11.60 4.39
CA GLU A 63 -2.00 12.19 3.33
C GLU A 63 -1.78 11.22 2.17
N PHE A 64 -1.56 9.94 2.48
CA PHE A 64 -1.45 8.88 1.48
C PHE A 64 -2.73 8.77 0.63
N GLU A 65 -3.90 8.75 1.27
CA GLU A 65 -5.18 8.68 0.54
C GLU A 65 -5.40 9.95 -0.30
N ARG A 66 -5.07 11.14 0.21
CA ARG A 66 -5.14 12.39 -0.55
C ARG A 66 -4.25 12.37 -1.80
N LEU A 67 -3.03 11.83 -1.68
CA LEU A 67 -2.12 11.70 -2.82
C LEU A 67 -2.71 10.77 -3.88
N LEU A 68 -3.20 9.60 -3.45
CA LEU A 68 -3.81 8.62 -4.34
C LEU A 68 -5.05 9.21 -5.04
N GLU A 69 -5.92 9.87 -4.31
CA GLU A 69 -7.10 10.56 -4.85
C GLU A 69 -6.72 11.63 -5.87
N ARG A 70 -5.70 12.44 -5.57
CA ARG A 70 -5.21 13.46 -6.49
C ARG A 70 -4.78 12.86 -7.84
N ILE A 71 -4.03 11.76 -7.80
CA ILE A 71 -3.59 11.06 -9.02
C ILE A 71 -4.79 10.48 -9.77
N MET A 72 -5.73 9.88 -9.05
CA MET A 72 -6.93 9.29 -9.68
C MET A 72 -7.79 10.34 -10.37
N ASN A 73 -8.04 11.49 -9.73
CA ASN A 73 -8.79 12.59 -10.34
C ASN A 73 -8.10 13.12 -11.62
N MET A 74 -6.77 13.20 -11.63
CA MET A 74 -6.04 13.59 -12.83
C MET A 74 -6.16 12.57 -13.96
N LEU A 75 -6.20 11.27 -13.64
CA LEU A 75 -6.42 10.22 -14.64
C LEU A 75 -7.85 10.25 -15.19
N GLU A 76 -8.85 10.54 -14.34
CA GLU A 76 -10.25 10.68 -14.73
C GLU A 76 -10.48 11.90 -15.65
N ASP A 77 -9.80 13.02 -15.38
CA ASP A 77 -9.83 14.26 -16.16
C ASP A 77 -9.03 14.15 -17.48
N SER A 78 -8.30 13.05 -17.67
CA SER A 78 -7.47 12.82 -18.86
C SER A 78 -8.14 11.88 -19.87
N SER A 79 -7.49 11.63 -21.00
CA SER A 79 -7.89 10.61 -21.98
C SER A 79 -7.59 9.17 -21.52
N TYR A 80 -7.27 8.95 -20.25
CA TYR A 80 -6.95 7.62 -19.73
C TYR A 80 -8.19 6.70 -19.75
N PRO A 81 -8.07 5.44 -20.22
CA PRO A 81 -9.21 4.55 -20.36
C PRO A 81 -9.89 4.23 -19.04
N LYS A 82 -11.17 4.62 -18.89
CA LYS A 82 -11.96 4.44 -17.65
C LYS A 82 -11.96 2.99 -17.14
N ARG A 83 -11.97 2.00 -18.05
CA ARG A 83 -11.93 0.57 -17.71
C ARG A 83 -10.66 0.14 -16.94
N LYS A 84 -9.58 0.94 -17.00
CA LYS A 84 -8.30 0.65 -16.35
C LYS A 84 -8.16 1.34 -14.99
N LEU A 85 -9.02 2.29 -14.64
CA LEU A 85 -8.89 3.12 -13.43
C LEU A 85 -8.79 2.28 -12.15
N ALA A 86 -9.67 1.30 -11.96
CA ALA A 86 -9.66 0.44 -10.77
C ALA A 86 -8.33 -0.31 -10.60
N ARG A 87 -7.82 -0.90 -11.70
CA ARG A 87 -6.53 -1.58 -11.69
C ARG A 87 -5.38 -0.62 -11.43
N SER A 88 -5.43 0.58 -12.01
CA SER A 88 -4.41 1.61 -11.82
C SER A 88 -4.38 2.10 -10.37
N LYS A 89 -5.55 2.30 -9.75
CA LYS A 89 -5.66 2.65 -8.33
C LYS A 89 -4.96 1.62 -7.44
N THR A 90 -5.22 0.34 -7.66
CA THR A 90 -4.58 -0.75 -6.91
C THR A 90 -3.06 -0.78 -7.12
N THR A 91 -2.61 -0.58 -8.37
CA THR A 91 -1.18 -0.56 -8.70
C THR A 91 -0.47 0.63 -8.02
N LEU A 92 -1.03 1.84 -8.15
CA LEU A 92 -0.49 3.06 -7.54
C LEU A 92 -0.44 2.94 -6.02
N ARG A 93 -1.52 2.46 -5.39
CA ARG A 93 -1.56 2.21 -3.95
C ARG A 93 -0.37 1.34 -3.52
N ARG A 94 -0.15 0.21 -4.18
CA ARG A 94 0.95 -0.71 -3.86
C ARG A 94 2.34 -0.10 -4.10
N LEU A 95 2.51 0.67 -5.17
CA LEU A 95 3.80 1.29 -5.49
C LEU A 95 4.16 2.38 -4.48
N ILE A 96 3.22 3.28 -4.17
CA ILE A 96 3.42 4.38 -3.22
C ILE A 96 3.67 3.82 -1.82
N SER A 97 2.89 2.82 -1.40
CA SER A 97 3.06 2.18 -0.10
C SER A 97 4.43 1.50 0.06
N ARG A 98 4.93 0.82 -1.00
CA ARG A 98 6.28 0.24 -0.96
C ARG A 98 7.38 1.30 -0.92
N GLY A 99 7.15 2.44 -1.58
CA GLY A 99 8.05 3.59 -1.54
C GLY A 99 8.14 4.20 -0.15
N ASN A 100 7.07 4.07 0.65
CA ASN A 100 6.96 4.63 2.00
C ASN A 100 7.45 6.09 2.05
N PRO A 101 6.82 6.99 1.28
CA PRO A 101 7.27 8.36 1.11
C PRO A 101 7.30 9.10 2.45
N ASP A 102 8.27 9.99 2.60
CA ASP A 102 8.32 10.93 3.73
C ASP A 102 7.50 12.20 3.41
N GLU A 103 7.28 13.04 4.44
CA GLU A 103 6.53 14.31 4.28
C GLU A 103 7.08 15.19 3.15
N GLY A 104 8.41 15.29 3.00
CA GLY A 104 9.02 16.10 1.94
C GLY A 104 8.77 15.54 0.55
N GLU A 105 8.82 14.22 0.39
CA GLU A 105 8.48 13.54 -0.86
C GLU A 105 6.99 13.72 -1.20
N TYR A 106 6.11 13.64 -0.20
CA TYR A 106 4.68 13.91 -0.37
C TYR A 106 4.41 15.33 -0.85
N GLU A 107 4.99 16.33 -0.19
CA GLU A 107 4.82 17.74 -0.57
C GLU A 107 5.32 18.00 -1.98
N ASN A 108 6.47 17.42 -2.34
CA ASN A 108 7.03 17.54 -3.69
C ASN A 108 6.10 16.91 -4.75
N LEU A 109 5.58 15.71 -4.50
CA LEU A 109 4.62 15.06 -5.39
C LEU A 109 3.34 15.89 -5.55
N MET A 110 2.79 16.39 -4.44
CA MET A 110 1.61 17.26 -4.48
C MET A 110 1.85 18.53 -5.28
N GLY A 111 3.04 19.13 -5.17
CA GLY A 111 3.47 20.28 -5.96
C GLY A 111 3.55 19.97 -7.46
N ILE A 112 4.17 18.83 -7.84
CA ILE A 112 4.25 18.37 -9.23
C ILE A 112 2.85 18.21 -9.83
N PHE A 113 1.94 17.52 -9.12
CA PHE A 113 0.59 17.29 -9.62
C PHE A 113 -0.25 18.58 -9.69
N LYS A 114 0.01 19.55 -8.81
CA LYS A 114 -0.59 20.88 -8.91
C LYS A 114 -0.14 21.60 -10.20
N ALA A 115 1.14 21.63 -10.47
CA ALA A 115 1.71 22.27 -11.65
C ALA A 115 1.19 21.65 -12.97
N ILE A 116 1.07 20.31 -13.04
CA ILE A 116 0.51 19.63 -14.21
C ILE A 116 -0.95 20.02 -14.45
N LYS A 117 -1.75 20.19 -13.39
CA LYS A 117 -3.15 20.58 -13.52
C LYS A 117 -3.31 22.02 -13.97
N GLU A 118 -2.47 22.93 -13.51
CA GLU A 118 -2.47 24.36 -13.85
C GLU A 118 -1.90 24.63 -15.25
N GLY A 119 -0.92 23.84 -15.70
CA GLY A 119 -0.31 23.95 -17.03
C GLY A 119 -1.18 23.42 -18.18
N LYS A 120 -2.35 22.82 -17.89
CA LYS A 120 -3.33 22.36 -18.88
C LYS A 120 -4.44 23.37 -19.19
N ARG A 121 -4.26 24.66 -18.82
CA ARG A 121 -5.14 25.76 -19.22
C ARG A 121 -4.68 26.41 -20.50
#